data_e48da5480424e90ebfaad04cb569e4a7
#
_entry.id   e48da5480424e90ebfaad04cb569e4a7
#
_cell.length_a   1.000
_cell.length_b   1.000
_cell.length_c   1.000
_cell.angle_alpha   90.00
_cell.angle_beta   90.00
_cell.angle_gamma   90.00
#
_symmetry.space_group_name_H-M   'P 1'
#
loop_
_entity.id
_entity.type
_entity.pdbx_description
1 polymer ?
#
loop_
_entity_poly.entity_id
_entity_poly.type
_entity_poly.pdbx_seq_one_letter_code
_entity_poly.pdbx_strand_id
1 'polypeptide(L)'
;MGFRIVDNFLNQKSLDNLSKKFNLLKKDNIPVMWFEEDYNNNVFLKEASKIYDFSKYKGFEQWSHNNTQCDPHIDKDEGYFKKTLGKLKFPICSIIFYVEVKNLKGGQLKLEDDTITPKSNRLVIFDPGIYHSVEKFKGTRRTYLINPWNYKPKTFNYETI
;
A
#
# COMPACT_ATOMS: atom_id res chain seq x y z
N MET A 1 2.46 -11.83 14.08
CA MET A 1 1.16 -11.91 13.38
C MET A 1 1.39 -11.33 11.99
N GLY A 2 1.24 -12.06 10.95
CA GLY A 2 1.67 -11.65 9.62
C GLY A 2 0.81 -10.55 8.95
N PHE A 3 -0.55 -10.67 9.00
CA PHE A 3 -1.44 -9.75 8.30
C PHE A 3 -2.86 -9.74 8.87
N ARG A 4 -3.61 -8.69 8.52
CA ARG A 4 -5.05 -8.54 8.81
C ARG A 4 -5.82 -8.20 7.54
N ILE A 5 -6.99 -8.79 7.38
CA ILE A 5 -7.93 -8.53 6.28
C ILE A 5 -9.21 -7.92 6.84
N VAL A 6 -9.71 -6.87 6.20
CA VAL A 6 -11.01 -6.27 6.47
C VAL A 6 -11.80 -6.17 5.17
N ASP A 7 -12.86 -6.95 5.04
CA ASP A 7 -13.76 -6.90 3.89
C ASP A 7 -14.82 -5.81 4.06
N ASN A 8 -15.32 -5.30 2.93
CA ASN A 8 -16.32 -4.23 2.89
C ASN A 8 -15.88 -3.01 3.72
N PHE A 9 -14.63 -2.64 3.60
CA PHE A 9 -13.98 -1.65 4.47
C PHE A 9 -14.58 -0.25 4.34
N LEU A 10 -14.78 0.24 3.11
CA LEU A 10 -15.43 1.53 2.86
C LEU A 10 -16.93 1.38 2.64
N ASN A 11 -17.70 2.40 3.02
CA ASN A 11 -19.08 2.50 2.58
C ASN A 11 -19.15 2.74 1.06
N GLN A 12 -20.30 2.49 0.45
CA GLN A 12 -20.46 2.56 -1.00
C GLN A 12 -20.12 3.95 -1.58
N LYS A 13 -20.52 5.02 -0.90
CA LYS A 13 -20.24 6.39 -1.36
C LYS A 13 -18.74 6.68 -1.41
N SER A 14 -17.99 6.30 -0.38
CA SER A 14 -16.54 6.49 -0.31
C SER A 14 -15.81 5.62 -1.35
N LEU A 15 -16.27 4.39 -1.55
CA LEU A 15 -15.73 3.50 -2.58
C LEU A 15 -15.97 4.05 -3.99
N ASP A 16 -17.16 4.54 -4.28
CA ASP A 16 -17.50 5.14 -5.57
C ASP A 16 -16.67 6.39 -5.85
N ASN A 17 -16.45 7.24 -4.85
CA ASN A 17 -15.62 8.43 -4.98
C ASN A 17 -14.16 8.05 -5.27
N LEU A 18 -13.62 7.06 -4.59
CA LEU A 18 -12.26 6.57 -4.81
C LEU A 18 -12.13 5.94 -6.20
N SER A 19 -13.11 5.13 -6.61
CA SER A 19 -13.16 4.51 -7.94
C SER A 19 -13.20 5.54 -9.06
N LYS A 20 -14.02 6.59 -8.91
CA LYS A 20 -14.07 7.72 -9.86
C LYS A 20 -12.73 8.43 -9.98
N LYS A 21 -12.04 8.66 -8.87
CA LYS A 21 -10.71 9.27 -8.85
C LYS A 21 -9.72 8.47 -9.69
N PHE A 22 -9.71 7.15 -9.56
CA PHE A 22 -8.85 6.27 -10.38
C PHE A 22 -9.25 6.28 -11.86
N ASN A 23 -10.54 6.30 -12.17
CA ASN A 23 -11.04 6.34 -13.54
C ASN A 23 -10.71 7.65 -14.24
N LEU A 24 -10.83 8.78 -13.55
CA LEU A 24 -10.51 10.11 -14.09
C LEU A 24 -9.03 10.25 -14.44
N LEU A 25 -8.16 9.61 -13.73
CA LEU A 25 -6.73 9.68 -13.99
C LEU A 25 -6.31 8.87 -15.21
N LYS A 26 -7.13 7.93 -15.71
CA LYS A 26 -6.92 7.11 -16.95
C LYS A 26 -5.47 6.68 -17.22
N LYS A 27 -4.63 6.69 -16.18
CA LYS A 27 -3.21 6.42 -16.28
C LYS A 27 -2.90 5.15 -15.53
N ASP A 28 -1.82 4.51 -15.91
CA ASP A 28 -1.45 3.20 -15.45
C ASP A 28 -1.25 3.15 -13.94
N ASN A 29 -0.40 4.00 -13.40
CA ASN A 29 -0.12 4.05 -11.96
C ASN A 29 0.00 5.50 -11.46
N ILE A 30 -0.42 5.75 -10.23
CA ILE A 30 -0.06 6.98 -9.52
C ILE A 30 1.33 6.76 -8.90
N PRO A 31 2.29 7.64 -9.15
CA PRO A 31 3.62 7.52 -8.56
C PRO A 31 3.58 7.69 -7.04
N VAL A 32 4.61 7.19 -6.39
CA VAL A 32 4.75 7.33 -4.94
C VAL A 32 4.88 8.79 -4.56
N MET A 33 4.09 9.23 -3.59
CA MET A 33 4.07 10.59 -3.04
C MET A 33 4.15 10.54 -1.52
N TRP A 34 4.74 11.57 -0.92
CA TRP A 34 4.85 11.73 0.53
C TRP A 34 3.81 12.72 1.05
N PHE A 35 3.18 12.38 2.18
CA PHE A 35 2.20 13.22 2.88
C PHE A 35 2.51 13.30 4.38
N GLU A 36 2.36 14.48 4.94
CA GLU A 36 2.46 14.75 6.38
C GLU A 36 1.11 15.24 6.89
N GLU A 37 0.20 14.30 7.09
CA GLU A 37 -1.15 14.57 7.60
C GLU A 37 -1.37 13.80 8.91
N ASP A 38 -2.27 14.28 9.76
CA ASP A 38 -2.74 13.52 10.92
C ASP A 38 -3.35 12.20 10.43
N TYR A 39 -2.83 11.07 10.91
CA TYR A 39 -3.33 9.75 10.51
C TYR A 39 -4.81 9.55 10.87
N ASN A 40 -5.36 10.30 11.84
CA ASN A 40 -6.79 10.25 12.17
C ASN A 40 -7.69 10.76 11.04
N ASN A 41 -7.17 11.56 10.13
CA ASN A 41 -7.90 12.06 8.96
C ASN A 41 -7.88 11.10 7.76
N ASN A 42 -7.15 10.01 7.86
CA ASN A 42 -7.06 8.99 6.82
C ASN A 42 -7.63 7.66 7.33
N VAL A 43 -8.71 7.18 6.71
CA VAL A 43 -9.43 5.98 7.18
C VAL A 43 -8.57 4.73 7.20
N PHE A 44 -7.61 4.60 6.28
CA PHE A 44 -6.71 3.46 6.20
C PHE A 44 -5.68 3.47 7.32
N LEU A 45 -5.06 4.62 7.56
CA LEU A 45 -4.08 4.82 8.63
C LEU A 45 -4.73 4.69 10.02
N LYS A 46 -5.93 5.23 10.17
CA LYS A 46 -6.72 5.09 11.40
C LYS A 46 -7.03 3.61 11.71
N GLU A 47 -7.34 2.81 10.70
CA GLU A 47 -7.53 1.36 10.90
C GLU A 47 -6.22 0.67 11.30
N ALA A 48 -5.11 0.99 10.65
CA ALA A 48 -3.80 0.45 10.99
C ALA A 48 -3.34 0.83 12.40
N SER A 49 -3.63 2.05 12.85
CA SER A 49 -3.27 2.53 14.20
C SER A 49 -3.95 1.78 15.36
N LYS A 50 -4.98 0.99 15.07
CA LYS A 50 -5.61 0.10 16.06
C LYS A 50 -4.76 -1.13 16.37
N ILE A 51 -3.79 -1.45 15.51
CA ILE A 51 -2.98 -2.68 15.60
C ILE A 51 -1.49 -2.38 15.74
N TYR A 52 -1.02 -1.27 15.17
CA TYR A 52 0.40 -0.86 15.17
C TYR A 52 0.61 0.41 16.01
N ASP A 53 1.81 0.56 16.53
CA ASP A 53 2.20 1.74 17.32
C ASP A 53 2.48 2.93 16.40
N PHE A 54 1.58 3.92 16.43
CA PHE A 54 1.70 5.19 15.70
C PHE A 54 2.22 6.35 16.59
N SER A 55 2.74 6.07 17.79
CA SER A 55 3.22 7.13 18.70
C SER A 55 4.34 8.00 18.12
N LYS A 56 5.12 7.44 17.18
CA LYS A 56 6.20 8.13 16.47
C LYS A 56 5.87 8.42 15.01
N TYR A 57 4.63 8.22 14.59
CA TYR A 57 4.22 8.46 13.21
C TYR A 57 4.57 9.88 12.77
N LYS A 58 5.11 10.00 11.56
CA LYS A 58 5.51 11.27 10.96
C LYS A 58 4.75 11.60 9.67
N GLY A 59 4.43 10.60 8.88
CA GLY A 59 3.77 10.75 7.60
C GLY A 59 3.68 9.41 6.87
N PHE A 60 3.26 9.46 5.63
CA PHE A 60 3.07 8.26 4.83
C PHE A 60 3.40 8.46 3.35
N GLU A 61 3.83 7.38 2.74
CA GLU A 61 3.89 7.22 1.30
C GLU A 61 2.57 6.69 0.79
N GLN A 62 2.17 7.15 -0.39
CA GLN A 62 0.95 6.72 -1.05
C GLN A 62 1.16 6.62 -2.55
N TRP A 63 0.69 5.54 -3.13
CA TRP A 63 0.71 5.31 -4.57
C TRP A 63 -0.44 4.39 -5.00
N SER A 64 -0.56 4.14 -6.29
CA SER A 64 -1.54 3.19 -6.82
C SER A 64 -0.94 2.30 -7.88
N HIS A 65 -1.42 1.08 -7.95
CA HIS A 65 -1.19 0.16 -9.04
C HIS A 65 -2.49 -0.10 -9.78
N ASN A 66 -2.47 0.13 -11.10
CA ASN A 66 -3.58 -0.13 -11.99
C ASN A 66 -3.16 -1.23 -12.96
N ASN A 67 -3.66 -2.44 -12.73
CA ASN A 67 -3.34 -3.63 -13.52
C ASN A 67 -1.83 -3.95 -13.63
N THR A 68 -1.09 -3.70 -12.55
CA THR A 68 0.36 -3.92 -12.49
C THR A 68 0.67 -5.11 -11.60
N GLN A 69 1.41 -6.06 -12.12
CA GLN A 69 2.04 -7.11 -11.31
C GLN A 69 3.26 -6.54 -10.56
N CYS A 70 3.70 -7.23 -9.54
CA CYS A 70 4.84 -6.80 -8.73
C CYS A 70 5.75 -7.99 -8.43
N ASP A 71 7.03 -7.84 -8.75
CA ASP A 71 8.04 -8.82 -8.40
C ASP A 71 8.26 -8.91 -6.89
N PRO A 72 8.74 -10.05 -6.38
CA PRO A 72 9.00 -10.23 -4.96
C PRO A 72 9.93 -9.16 -4.39
N HIS A 73 9.49 -8.48 -3.32
CA HIS A 73 10.26 -7.42 -2.64
C HIS A 73 9.82 -7.26 -1.19
N ILE A 74 10.55 -6.41 -0.48
CA ILE A 74 10.22 -5.91 0.86
C ILE A 74 10.07 -4.40 0.76
N ASP A 75 9.02 -3.86 1.34
CA ASP A 75 8.87 -2.41 1.48
C ASP A 75 9.95 -1.87 2.43
N LYS A 76 10.74 -0.94 1.95
CA LYS A 76 11.87 -0.37 2.69
C LYS A 76 12.21 1.04 2.20
N ASP A 77 12.97 1.76 2.99
CA ASP A 77 13.59 3.00 2.55
C ASP A 77 14.74 2.71 1.58
N GLU A 78 14.45 2.77 0.28
CA GLU A 78 15.41 2.49 -0.79
C GLU A 78 16.61 3.45 -0.78
N GLY A 79 16.38 4.72 -0.48
CA GLY A 79 17.45 5.70 -0.37
C GLY A 79 18.39 5.41 0.80
N TYR A 80 17.86 5.03 1.94
CA TYR A 80 18.66 4.61 3.08
C TYR A 80 19.43 3.31 2.81
N PHE A 81 18.77 2.32 2.19
CA PHE A 81 19.38 1.05 1.80
C PHE A 81 20.60 1.27 0.89
N LYS A 82 20.45 2.06 -0.15
CA LYS A 82 21.55 2.40 -1.09
C LYS A 82 22.69 3.14 -0.39
N LYS A 83 22.35 4.15 0.41
CA LYS A 83 23.34 4.99 1.12
C LYS A 83 24.15 4.23 2.16
N THR A 84 23.57 3.21 2.77
CA THR A 84 24.19 2.44 3.86
C THR A 84 24.72 1.06 3.43
N LEU A 85 24.74 0.79 2.11
CA LEU A 85 25.20 -0.47 1.54
C LEU A 85 24.44 -1.70 2.13
N GLY A 86 23.13 -1.60 2.22
CA GLY A 86 22.27 -2.73 2.52
C GLY A 86 21.58 -2.74 3.90
N LYS A 87 21.71 -1.68 4.71
CA LYS A 87 20.91 -1.60 5.95
C LYS A 87 19.45 -1.34 5.66
N LEU A 88 18.58 -2.04 6.37
CA LEU A 88 17.14 -1.98 6.16
C LEU A 88 16.46 -1.04 7.15
N LYS A 89 15.51 -0.26 6.66
CA LYS A 89 14.52 0.46 7.45
C LYS A 89 13.15 0.28 6.81
N PHE A 90 12.16 -0.02 7.63
CA PHE A 90 10.82 -0.40 7.19
C PHE A 90 9.78 0.66 7.57
N PRO A 91 8.64 0.71 6.86
CA PRO A 91 7.46 1.43 7.32
C PRO A 91 6.94 0.84 8.65
N ILE A 92 6.00 1.52 9.29
CA ILE A 92 5.30 1.00 10.48
C ILE A 92 4.55 -0.29 10.15
N CYS A 93 3.91 -0.31 8.98
CA CYS A 93 3.25 -1.46 8.37
C CYS A 93 3.09 -1.19 6.87
N SER A 94 2.61 -2.17 6.11
CA SER A 94 2.22 -2.00 4.73
C SER A 94 0.70 -2.17 4.59
N ILE A 95 0.07 -1.30 3.80
CA ILE A 95 -1.38 -1.27 3.61
C ILE A 95 -1.69 -1.37 2.12
N ILE A 96 -2.54 -2.33 1.76
CA ILE A 96 -3.07 -2.49 0.40
C ILE A 96 -4.59 -2.43 0.47
N PHE A 97 -5.19 -1.54 -0.31
CA PHE A 97 -6.63 -1.47 -0.48
C PHE A 97 -7.02 -1.78 -1.92
N TYR A 98 -7.87 -2.78 -2.10
CA TYR A 98 -8.39 -3.16 -3.42
C TYR A 98 -9.58 -2.28 -3.79
N VAL A 99 -9.35 -1.28 -4.63
CA VAL A 99 -10.39 -0.35 -5.08
C VAL A 99 -11.37 -1.06 -6.01
N GLU A 100 -10.84 -1.83 -6.95
CA GLU A 100 -11.64 -2.57 -7.93
C GLU A 100 -10.95 -3.86 -8.34
N VAL A 101 -11.69 -4.95 -8.27
CA VAL A 101 -11.30 -6.26 -8.78
C VAL A 101 -12.44 -6.78 -9.65
N LYS A 102 -12.17 -7.03 -10.94
CA LYS A 102 -13.20 -7.44 -11.90
C LYS A 102 -12.64 -8.44 -12.90
N ASN A 103 -13.36 -9.56 -13.07
CA ASN A 103 -12.99 -10.62 -14.00
C ASN A 103 -11.52 -11.07 -13.86
N LEU A 104 -11.03 -11.13 -12.62
CA LEU A 104 -9.63 -11.40 -12.32
C LEU A 104 -9.33 -12.90 -12.36
N LYS A 105 -8.26 -13.26 -13.07
CA LYS A 105 -7.64 -14.59 -13.05
C LYS A 105 -6.16 -14.43 -12.68
N GLY A 106 -5.71 -15.02 -11.59
CA GLY A 106 -4.41 -14.77 -10.98
C GLY A 106 -4.43 -13.51 -10.11
N GLY A 107 -3.29 -12.85 -9.96
CA GLY A 107 -3.17 -11.58 -9.23
C GLY A 107 -3.24 -11.73 -7.71
N GLN A 108 -3.02 -12.92 -7.19
CA GLN A 108 -2.93 -13.19 -5.77
C GLN A 108 -1.79 -12.38 -5.15
N LEU A 109 -2.03 -11.85 -3.97
CA LEU A 109 -0.97 -11.28 -3.15
C LEU A 109 -0.29 -12.42 -2.37
N LYS A 110 0.99 -12.59 -2.60
CA LYS A 110 1.83 -13.53 -1.84
C LYS A 110 2.51 -12.77 -0.71
N LEU A 111 2.36 -13.24 0.50
CA LEU A 111 3.03 -12.76 1.71
C LEU A 111 3.80 -13.92 2.33
N GLU A 112 5.10 -14.05 2.05
CA GLU A 112 5.89 -15.21 2.47
C GLU A 112 5.19 -16.52 2.09
N ASP A 113 4.71 -17.28 3.09
CA ASP A 113 4.00 -18.56 2.89
C ASP A 113 2.49 -18.41 2.70
N ASP A 114 1.95 -17.21 2.85
CA ASP A 114 0.53 -16.94 2.75
C ASP A 114 0.12 -16.41 1.38
N THR A 115 -1.14 -16.64 1.04
CA THR A 115 -1.74 -16.16 -0.21
C THR A 115 -3.06 -15.48 0.07
N ILE A 116 -3.19 -14.22 -0.37
CA ILE A 116 -4.41 -13.43 -0.21
C ILE A 116 -5.07 -13.22 -1.56
N THR A 117 -6.33 -13.63 -1.67
CA THR A 117 -7.15 -13.42 -2.86
C THR A 117 -7.60 -11.96 -2.94
N PRO A 118 -7.38 -11.26 -4.06
CA PRO A 118 -7.92 -9.94 -4.29
C PRO A 118 -9.45 -9.94 -4.29
N LYS A 119 -10.03 -8.91 -3.68
CA LYS A 119 -11.48 -8.69 -3.65
C LYS A 119 -11.75 -7.20 -3.55
N SER A 120 -12.68 -6.66 -4.37
CA SER A 120 -13.07 -5.25 -4.28
C SER A 120 -13.49 -4.87 -2.86
N ASN A 121 -13.09 -3.67 -2.42
CA ASN A 121 -13.35 -3.15 -1.08
C ASN A 121 -12.73 -3.97 0.07
N ARG A 122 -11.62 -4.66 -0.21
CA ARG A 122 -10.82 -5.39 0.78
C ARG A 122 -9.60 -4.57 1.17
N LEU A 123 -9.42 -4.39 2.47
CA LEU A 123 -8.21 -3.85 3.07
C LEU A 123 -7.33 -4.98 3.57
N VAL A 124 -6.03 -4.92 3.26
CA VAL A 124 -5.00 -5.80 3.79
C VAL A 124 -3.94 -4.96 4.47
N ILE A 125 -3.65 -5.26 5.72
CA ILE A 125 -2.57 -4.62 6.49
C ILE A 125 -1.63 -5.72 6.93
N PHE A 126 -0.33 -5.57 6.72
CA PHE A 126 0.66 -6.58 7.10
C PHE A 126 1.91 -6.00 7.73
N ASP A 127 2.61 -6.86 8.46
CA ASP A 127 3.79 -6.50 9.26
C ASP A 127 4.91 -5.93 8.36
N PRO A 128 5.73 -5.01 8.89
CA PRO A 128 6.89 -4.51 8.16
C PRO A 128 7.91 -5.62 7.92
N GLY A 129 8.64 -5.51 6.80
CA GLY A 129 9.70 -6.46 6.47
C GLY A 129 9.22 -7.79 5.86
N ILE A 130 7.92 -7.96 5.64
CA ILE A 130 7.38 -9.15 4.95
C ILE A 130 7.71 -9.10 3.46
N TYR A 131 8.28 -10.20 2.97
CA TYR A 131 8.54 -10.42 1.55
C TYR A 131 7.23 -10.70 0.82
N HIS A 132 6.92 -9.91 -0.20
CA HIS A 132 5.65 -10.02 -0.89
C HIS A 132 5.74 -9.76 -2.39
N SER A 133 4.75 -10.27 -3.12
CA SER A 133 4.65 -10.14 -4.57
C SER A 133 3.19 -10.22 -5.04
N VAL A 134 2.97 -9.81 -6.28
CA VAL A 134 1.68 -9.97 -6.97
C VAL A 134 1.89 -10.87 -8.17
N GLU A 135 1.18 -11.98 -8.22
CA GLU A 135 1.23 -12.92 -9.34
C GLU A 135 0.78 -12.27 -10.65
N LYS A 136 1.23 -12.83 -11.76
CA LYS A 136 0.70 -12.49 -13.09
C LYS A 136 -0.81 -12.70 -13.14
N PHE A 137 -1.51 -11.84 -13.86
CA PHE A 137 -2.96 -11.90 -13.94
C PHE A 137 -3.52 -11.36 -15.25
N LYS A 138 -4.80 -11.67 -15.47
CA LYS A 138 -5.68 -11.06 -16.48
C LYS A 138 -6.93 -10.52 -15.77
N GLY A 139 -7.49 -9.45 -16.28
CA GLY A 139 -8.64 -8.77 -15.69
C GLY A 139 -8.27 -7.45 -15.04
N THR A 140 -9.17 -6.90 -14.24
CA THR A 140 -8.97 -5.62 -13.55
C THR A 140 -8.55 -5.84 -12.11
N ARG A 141 -7.43 -5.23 -11.73
CA ARG A 141 -6.89 -5.21 -10.37
C ARG A 141 -6.34 -3.80 -10.11
N ARG A 142 -7.11 -3.01 -9.39
CA ARG A 142 -6.72 -1.64 -9.00
C ARG A 142 -6.53 -1.57 -7.51
N THR A 143 -5.36 -1.15 -7.09
CA THR A 143 -4.98 -1.07 -5.68
C THR A 143 -4.47 0.31 -5.31
N TYR A 144 -4.77 0.69 -4.10
CA TYR A 144 -4.28 1.87 -3.41
C TYR A 144 -3.35 1.41 -2.30
N LEU A 145 -2.14 1.94 -2.27
CA LEU A 145 -1.07 1.47 -1.39
C LEU A 145 -0.62 2.62 -0.49
N ILE A 146 -0.42 2.31 0.80
CA ILE A 146 -0.02 3.28 1.81
C ILE A 146 0.99 2.63 2.74
N ASN A 147 2.11 3.30 2.94
CA ASN A 147 3.11 2.93 3.94
C ASN A 147 3.30 4.06 4.94
N PRO A 148 2.81 3.94 6.19
CA PRO A 148 3.10 4.90 7.24
C PRO A 148 4.52 4.75 7.79
N TRP A 149 5.12 5.88 8.18
CA TRP A 149 6.51 5.95 8.63
C TRP A 149 6.68 6.78 9.91
N ASN A 150 7.70 6.42 10.68
CA ASN A 150 8.16 7.19 11.86
C ASN A 150 9.10 8.36 11.49
N TYR A 151 9.47 8.46 10.23
CA TYR A 151 10.32 9.51 9.68
C TYR A 151 10.07 9.60 8.16
N LYS A 152 10.51 10.68 7.52
CA LYS A 152 10.44 10.81 6.05
C LYS A 152 11.52 9.95 5.39
N PRO A 153 11.16 8.93 4.59
CA PRO A 153 12.13 8.04 3.94
C PRO A 153 13.08 8.79 3.02
N LYS A 154 14.34 8.33 2.94
CA LYS A 154 15.34 8.84 2.00
C LYS A 154 15.18 8.31 0.57
N THR A 155 14.19 7.46 0.35
CA THR A 155 13.81 6.94 -0.96
C THR A 155 13.55 8.05 -1.97
N PHE A 156 13.03 9.18 -1.53
CA PHE A 156 12.69 10.31 -2.37
C PHE A 156 13.72 11.42 -2.19
N ASN A 157 14.49 11.72 -3.22
CA ASN A 157 15.29 12.93 -3.31
C ASN A 157 14.35 14.11 -3.50
N TYR A 158 13.82 14.64 -2.39
CA TYR A 158 12.98 15.84 -2.41
C TYR A 158 13.77 17.15 -2.60
N GLU A 159 15.08 17.05 -2.81
CA GLU A 159 15.96 18.21 -3.01
C GLU A 159 15.97 18.75 -4.44
N THR A 160 15.15 18.19 -5.33
CA THR A 160 15.10 18.59 -6.74
C THR A 160 13.67 18.84 -7.21
N ILE A 161 12.93 19.69 -6.50
CA ILE A 161 11.76 20.37 -7.05
C ILE A 161 11.89 21.87 -6.76
#